data_c204c1670dcac77580ab2c48afc4ed10
#
_entry.id   c204c1670dcac77580ab2c48afc4ed10
#
_cell.length_a   1.000
_cell.length_b   1.000
_cell.length_c   1.000
_cell.angle_alpha   90.00
_cell.angle_beta   90.00
_cell.angle_gamma   90.00
#
_symmetry.space_group_name_H-M   'P 1'
#
loop_
_entity.id
_entity.type
_entity.pdbx_description
1 polymer ?
#
loop_
_entity_poly.entity_id
_entity_poly.type
_entity_poly.pdbx_seq_one_letter_code
_entity_poly.pdbx_strand_id
1 'polypeptide(L)'
;MYSQTDEQVKMKLSVFHAYYVFFFCPRRAAQLWCAMNSNSPIRDTTAVLVSIQLPNVSDSDVEGSLAELGRLVSTMGARVIGKMVQRRSTERGLTVLGDGKLKELANWTGGPGVVGPSFVKKKHKAALKFEGADDDDSEDDGDDFATDEADDSVDANDDSDSDGGDSTDDGTSFKPPTELAKVVIFDCDLSPSQLRNVESAVGVKVYDRTGVIIEIFSRHARTKAAKLQVEIARLAYLAPRIRETGAKDDRQEGGGGKGSGETSIELDKRNIRDRIKELKQELAGLAEEQQTRRARRGQEISVALVGYTNAGKSSLMRVLTGSDVLVADKLFATLDTTVRALYPDTVPKILISDTVGFIKKLPHDLVASFKSTLDEALSASLLLYVVDSSDPTFRSQLEVTKTTLAEVGASEIQSLLVLNKVDRLLPDALEQLKQEYPKAYFLSAVNPKEVAQLRIRLIETFETDMVEDTLFIPYQTQGAIGEIRSRMRVLAESFDGEGTTLKVRAYSEELSRFKARYLNRKDD
;
A
#
# COMPACT_ATOMS: atom_id res chain seq x y z
N MET A 1 -20.96 -36.85 -25.62
CA MET A 1 -21.15 -35.86 -26.70
C MET A 1 -21.45 -34.47 -26.12
N TYR A 2 -20.69 -34.02 -25.08
CA TYR A 2 -20.93 -32.74 -24.38
C TYR A 2 -19.61 -32.08 -23.93
N SER A 3 -18.53 -32.19 -24.69
CA SER A 3 -17.25 -31.57 -24.29
C SER A 3 -16.57 -30.67 -25.34
N GLN A 4 -17.18 -30.50 -26.53
CA GLN A 4 -16.56 -29.66 -27.59
C GLN A 4 -17.15 -28.27 -27.74
N THR A 5 -18.25 -27.94 -27.05
CA THR A 5 -18.91 -26.62 -27.15
C THR A 5 -18.32 -25.58 -26.20
N ASP A 6 -17.69 -26.00 -25.10
CA ASP A 6 -17.17 -25.06 -24.06
C ASP A 6 -15.79 -24.47 -24.41
N GLU A 7 -14.96 -25.21 -25.15
CA GLU A 7 -13.69 -24.69 -25.64
C GLU A 7 -13.85 -23.71 -26.80
N GLN A 8 -14.84 -23.94 -27.68
CA GLN A 8 -15.12 -23.00 -28.78
C GLN A 8 -15.73 -21.68 -28.29
N VAL A 9 -16.50 -21.69 -27.19
CA VAL A 9 -17.05 -20.47 -26.58
C VAL A 9 -15.97 -19.70 -25.85
N LYS A 10 -15.06 -20.38 -25.15
CA LYS A 10 -13.87 -19.72 -24.51
C LYS A 10 -12.91 -19.13 -25.53
N MET A 11 -12.71 -19.81 -26.67
CA MET A 11 -11.86 -19.30 -27.74
C MET A 11 -12.50 -18.10 -28.47
N LYS A 12 -13.82 -18.09 -28.67
CA LYS A 12 -14.54 -16.93 -29.25
C LYS A 12 -14.58 -15.73 -28.32
N LEU A 13 -14.71 -15.93 -26.99
CA LEU A 13 -14.65 -14.84 -26.00
C LEU A 13 -13.23 -14.26 -25.85
N SER A 14 -12.18 -15.08 -26.00
CA SER A 14 -10.80 -14.58 -25.97
C SER A 14 -10.44 -13.80 -27.24
N VAL A 15 -10.96 -14.20 -28.39
CA VAL A 15 -10.76 -13.51 -29.68
C VAL A 15 -11.58 -12.21 -29.72
N PHE A 16 -12.79 -12.18 -29.16
CA PHE A 16 -13.59 -10.94 -29.06
C PHE A 16 -12.98 -9.93 -28.09
N HIS A 17 -12.39 -10.39 -27.00
CA HIS A 17 -11.65 -9.52 -26.06
C HIS A 17 -10.36 -8.98 -26.69
N ALA A 18 -9.66 -9.79 -27.47
CA ALA A 18 -8.47 -9.35 -28.24
C ALA A 18 -8.83 -8.37 -29.37
N TYR A 19 -9.99 -8.55 -30.02
CA TYR A 19 -10.43 -7.63 -31.10
C TYR A 19 -10.90 -6.27 -30.56
N TYR A 20 -11.54 -6.20 -29.40
CA TYR A 20 -11.99 -4.94 -28.79
C TYR A 20 -10.81 -4.10 -28.27
N VAL A 21 -9.75 -4.74 -27.81
CA VAL A 21 -8.50 -4.07 -27.36
C VAL A 21 -7.67 -3.58 -28.55
N PHE A 22 -7.79 -4.22 -29.73
CA PHE A 22 -6.96 -3.89 -30.90
C PHE A 22 -7.46 -2.68 -31.71
N PHE A 23 -8.74 -2.32 -31.61
CA PHE A 23 -9.32 -1.25 -32.47
C PHE A 23 -9.40 0.13 -31.81
N PHE A 24 -9.24 0.24 -30.49
CA PHE A 24 -9.38 1.53 -29.77
C PHE A 24 -8.12 2.00 -29.02
N CYS A 25 -6.98 1.32 -29.17
CA CYS A 25 -5.76 1.74 -28.49
C CYS A 25 -4.73 2.22 -29.52
N PRO A 26 -4.27 3.48 -29.49
CA PRO A 26 -3.18 3.94 -30.34
C PRO A 26 -1.97 3.01 -30.14
N ARG A 27 -1.33 2.59 -31.20
CA ARG A 27 -0.23 1.60 -31.23
C ARG A 27 0.85 1.82 -30.15
N ARG A 28 1.09 3.06 -29.72
CA ARG A 28 2.04 3.42 -28.65
C ARG A 28 1.52 3.10 -27.24
N ALA A 29 0.24 3.33 -26.94
CA ALA A 29 -0.35 2.94 -25.65
C ALA A 29 -0.43 1.41 -25.51
N ALA A 30 -0.68 0.69 -26.60
CA ALA A 30 -0.62 -0.77 -26.63
C ALA A 30 0.82 -1.30 -26.49
N GLN A 31 1.83 -0.63 -27.02
CA GLN A 31 3.23 -0.98 -26.82
C GLN A 31 3.70 -0.68 -25.39
N LEU A 32 3.28 0.44 -24.80
CA LEU A 32 3.48 0.73 -23.37
C LEU A 32 2.75 -0.30 -22.51
N TRP A 33 1.51 -0.64 -22.86
CA TRP A 33 0.73 -1.66 -22.15
C TRP A 33 1.33 -3.07 -22.29
N CYS A 34 1.80 -3.46 -23.48
CA CYS A 34 2.51 -4.72 -23.71
C CYS A 34 3.89 -4.77 -23.03
N ALA A 35 4.65 -3.67 -23.06
CA ALA A 35 5.92 -3.56 -22.33
C ALA A 35 5.74 -3.59 -20.82
N MET A 36 4.55 -3.18 -20.34
CA MET A 36 4.17 -3.19 -18.94
C MET A 36 3.58 -4.53 -18.46
N ASN A 37 3.02 -5.34 -19.37
CA ASN A 37 2.39 -6.64 -19.02
C ASN A 37 3.25 -7.86 -19.38
N SER A 38 4.29 -7.70 -20.18
CA SER A 38 5.21 -8.79 -20.48
C SER A 38 6.23 -8.93 -19.36
N ASN A 39 6.17 -10.02 -18.60
CA ASN A 39 7.14 -10.50 -17.62
C ASN A 39 7.85 -9.38 -16.86
N SER A 40 7.42 -9.14 -15.62
CA SER A 40 8.09 -8.20 -14.73
C SER A 40 9.62 -8.37 -14.83
N PRO A 41 10.37 -7.32 -15.21
CA PRO A 41 11.80 -7.41 -15.45
C PRO A 41 12.63 -7.76 -14.20
N ILE A 42 11.96 -7.88 -13.04
CA ILE A 42 12.60 -8.02 -11.73
C ILE A 42 12.63 -9.48 -11.25
N ARG A 43 11.84 -10.39 -11.84
CA ARG A 43 11.81 -11.79 -11.39
C ARG A 43 13.09 -12.50 -11.82
N ASP A 44 13.70 -13.25 -10.87
CA ASP A 44 14.95 -13.99 -11.06
C ASP A 44 16.14 -13.12 -11.54
N THR A 45 16.14 -11.84 -11.11
CA THR A 45 17.20 -10.88 -11.43
C THR A 45 18.06 -10.55 -10.21
N THR A 46 19.22 -9.96 -10.48
CA THR A 46 20.13 -9.45 -9.46
C THR A 46 19.89 -7.96 -9.24
N ALA A 47 19.86 -7.55 -7.97
CA ALA A 47 19.59 -6.17 -7.56
C ALA A 47 20.67 -5.63 -6.62
N VAL A 48 21.01 -4.36 -6.77
CA VAL A 48 21.78 -3.56 -5.79
C VAL A 48 20.82 -2.58 -5.10
N LEU A 49 20.93 -2.50 -3.77
CA LEU A 49 20.17 -1.56 -2.96
C LEU A 49 21.00 -0.33 -2.68
N VAL A 50 20.38 0.82 -2.80
CA VAL A 50 21.01 2.13 -2.56
C VAL A 50 20.18 2.89 -1.52
N SER A 51 20.84 3.42 -0.48
CA SER A 51 20.20 4.28 0.51
C SER A 51 20.99 5.57 0.67
N ILE A 52 20.25 6.66 0.86
CA ILE A 52 20.81 7.96 1.20
C ILE A 52 20.59 8.20 2.68
N GLN A 53 21.68 8.44 3.41
CA GLN A 53 21.61 8.77 4.82
C GLN A 53 21.63 10.29 5.00
N LEU A 54 20.55 10.83 5.52
CA LEU A 54 20.44 12.23 5.90
C LEU A 54 21.02 12.44 7.31
N PRO A 55 21.42 13.69 7.68
CA PRO A 55 22.08 13.97 8.95
C PRO A 55 21.28 13.56 10.20
N ASN A 56 19.95 13.51 10.10
CA ASN A 56 19.05 13.18 11.21
C ASN A 56 18.68 11.68 11.29
N VAL A 57 19.30 10.83 10.46
CA VAL A 57 18.98 9.39 10.40
C VAL A 57 20.16 8.60 10.96
N SER A 58 19.90 7.76 11.96
CA SER A 58 20.93 6.92 12.57
C SER A 58 21.37 5.78 11.63
N ASP A 59 22.59 5.27 11.84
CA ASP A 59 23.11 4.14 11.06
C ASP A 59 22.20 2.89 11.24
N SER A 60 21.68 2.68 12.44
CA SER A 60 20.73 1.58 12.70
C SER A 60 19.41 1.72 11.95
N ASP A 61 18.91 2.95 11.75
CA ASP A 61 17.70 3.18 10.97
C ASP A 61 17.92 2.93 9.48
N VAL A 62 19.09 3.31 8.96
CA VAL A 62 19.48 3.02 7.56
C VAL A 62 19.61 1.53 7.33
N GLU A 63 20.29 0.81 8.23
CA GLU A 63 20.41 -0.64 8.13
C GLU A 63 19.05 -1.34 8.21
N GLY A 64 18.18 -0.90 9.12
CA GLY A 64 16.82 -1.38 9.25
C GLY A 64 16.00 -1.15 7.98
N SER A 65 16.10 0.05 7.38
CA SER A 65 15.41 0.41 6.13
C SER A 65 15.92 -0.40 4.94
N LEU A 66 17.24 -0.59 4.82
CA LEU A 66 17.83 -1.44 3.78
C LEU A 66 17.49 -2.92 3.96
N ALA A 67 17.41 -3.40 5.19
CA ALA A 67 16.97 -4.77 5.46
C ALA A 67 15.50 -4.97 5.06
N GLU A 68 14.65 -3.98 5.32
CA GLU A 68 13.25 -3.98 4.90
C GLU A 68 13.12 -3.93 3.37
N LEU A 69 13.87 -3.03 2.70
CA LEU A 69 13.91 -2.95 1.24
C LEU A 69 14.37 -4.28 0.63
N GLY A 70 15.37 -4.93 1.23
CA GLY A 70 15.83 -6.25 0.81
C GLY A 70 14.73 -7.31 0.89
N ARG A 71 13.89 -7.28 1.93
CA ARG A 71 12.71 -8.17 2.06
C ARG A 71 11.65 -7.87 1.00
N LEU A 72 11.42 -6.59 0.65
CA LEU A 72 10.53 -6.20 -0.45
C LEU A 72 11.03 -6.77 -1.78
N VAL A 73 12.32 -6.59 -2.07
CA VAL A 73 12.97 -7.08 -3.30
C VAL A 73 12.91 -8.60 -3.39
N SER A 74 13.16 -9.30 -2.29
CA SER A 74 13.02 -10.76 -2.22
C SER A 74 11.58 -11.22 -2.46
N THR A 75 10.59 -10.44 -1.99
CA THR A 75 9.16 -10.71 -2.26
C THR A 75 8.85 -10.61 -3.75
N MET A 76 9.53 -9.73 -4.49
CA MET A 76 9.44 -9.65 -5.94
C MET A 76 10.17 -10.78 -6.68
N GLY A 77 10.95 -11.58 -5.99
CA GLY A 77 11.73 -12.68 -6.58
C GLY A 77 13.08 -12.24 -7.13
N ALA A 78 13.60 -11.07 -6.75
CA ALA A 78 14.95 -10.65 -7.08
C ALA A 78 15.95 -10.98 -5.96
N ARG A 79 17.21 -11.21 -6.32
CA ARG A 79 18.28 -11.50 -5.40
C ARG A 79 19.15 -10.25 -5.19
N VAL A 80 19.28 -9.83 -3.94
CA VAL A 80 20.16 -8.73 -3.58
C VAL A 80 21.60 -9.20 -3.57
N ILE A 81 22.46 -8.56 -4.37
CA ILE A 81 23.89 -8.88 -4.49
C ILE A 81 24.79 -7.83 -3.83
N GLY A 82 24.28 -6.64 -3.56
CA GLY A 82 25.03 -5.56 -2.91
C GLY A 82 24.13 -4.52 -2.26
N LYS A 83 24.73 -3.77 -1.33
CA LYS A 83 24.12 -2.61 -0.67
C LYS A 83 25.10 -1.47 -0.72
N MET A 84 24.59 -0.27 -0.95
CA MET A 84 25.37 0.96 -0.98
C MET A 84 24.66 2.02 -0.13
N VAL A 85 25.44 2.72 0.69
CA VAL A 85 24.96 3.86 1.48
C VAL A 85 25.82 5.07 1.16
N GLN A 86 25.18 6.22 1.00
CA GLN A 86 25.86 7.51 0.90
C GLN A 86 25.27 8.48 1.91
N ARG A 87 26.15 9.16 2.67
CA ARG A 87 25.76 10.28 3.55
C ARG A 87 25.64 11.55 2.73
N ARG A 88 24.53 12.26 2.85
CA ARG A 88 24.27 13.53 2.19
C ARG A 88 23.45 14.47 3.07
N SER A 89 23.64 15.76 2.89
CA SER A 89 22.86 16.78 3.58
C SER A 89 21.43 16.87 3.03
N THR A 90 21.24 16.60 1.75
CA THR A 90 19.93 16.67 1.07
C THR A 90 19.77 15.57 0.02
N GLU A 91 18.54 15.20 -0.31
CA GLU A 91 18.20 14.33 -1.44
C GLU A 91 18.06 15.12 -2.76
N ARG A 92 18.27 16.45 -2.71
CA ARG A 92 18.21 17.33 -3.88
C ARG A 92 19.53 17.24 -4.64
N GLY A 93 19.45 16.88 -5.91
CA GLY A 93 20.61 16.75 -6.78
C GLY A 93 20.22 16.05 -8.07
N LEU A 94 21.03 16.20 -9.10
CA LEU A 94 20.74 15.63 -10.43
C LEU A 94 20.61 14.09 -10.42
N THR A 95 21.35 13.42 -9.53
CA THR A 95 21.45 11.96 -9.46
C THR A 95 21.19 11.40 -8.06
N VAL A 96 20.89 12.26 -7.07
CA VAL A 96 20.82 11.90 -5.64
C VAL A 96 22.18 11.41 -5.08
N LEU A 97 22.97 10.71 -5.88
CA LEU A 97 24.32 10.25 -5.58
C LEU A 97 25.36 11.26 -6.04
N GLY A 98 26.47 11.34 -5.32
CA GLY A 98 27.67 12.05 -5.80
C GLY A 98 28.38 11.24 -6.89
N ASP A 99 29.19 11.92 -7.71
CA ASP A 99 29.84 11.34 -8.89
C ASP A 99 30.71 10.12 -8.57
N GLY A 100 31.42 10.13 -7.44
CA GLY A 100 32.23 8.99 -6.99
C GLY A 100 31.39 7.74 -6.73
N LYS A 101 30.30 7.90 -5.97
CA LYS A 101 29.36 6.81 -5.66
C LYS A 101 28.56 6.36 -6.88
N LEU A 102 28.27 7.28 -7.80
CA LEU A 102 27.62 6.94 -9.05
C LEU A 102 28.51 6.04 -9.94
N LYS A 103 29.81 6.33 -10.02
CA LYS A 103 30.79 5.50 -10.70
C LYS A 103 30.94 4.13 -10.03
N GLU A 104 30.96 4.09 -8.69
CA GLU A 104 30.97 2.84 -7.94
C GLU A 104 29.73 1.99 -8.25
N LEU A 105 28.52 2.62 -8.27
CA LEU A 105 27.29 1.95 -8.65
C LEU A 105 27.31 1.44 -10.09
N ALA A 106 27.88 2.20 -11.01
CA ALA A 106 28.07 1.78 -12.40
C ALA A 106 28.97 0.55 -12.53
N ASN A 107 29.97 0.39 -11.67
CA ASN A 107 30.79 -0.84 -11.64
C ASN A 107 29.97 -2.08 -11.24
N TRP A 108 28.90 -1.91 -10.45
CA TRP A 108 27.99 -3.01 -10.12
C TRP A 108 27.07 -3.39 -11.28
N THR A 109 26.81 -2.48 -12.21
CA THR A 109 25.84 -2.66 -13.29
C THR A 109 26.47 -2.80 -14.66
N GLY A 110 27.72 -2.37 -14.82
CA GLY A 110 28.40 -2.29 -16.10
C GLY A 110 28.01 -1.05 -16.92
N GLY A 111 27.41 -0.03 -16.29
CA GLY A 111 27.04 1.21 -16.93
C GLY A 111 28.20 2.20 -17.14
N PRO A 112 27.96 3.34 -17.80
CA PRO A 112 29.00 4.33 -18.13
C PRO A 112 29.51 5.13 -16.91
N GLY A 113 28.76 5.18 -15.81
CA GLY A 113 29.14 5.89 -14.57
C GLY A 113 29.08 7.42 -14.64
N VAL A 114 28.54 7.96 -15.73
CA VAL A 114 28.38 9.39 -15.94
C VAL A 114 27.00 9.66 -16.52
N VAL A 115 26.41 10.77 -16.10
CA VAL A 115 25.14 11.24 -16.71
C VAL A 115 25.50 11.76 -18.09
N GLY A 116 24.89 11.20 -19.14
CA GLY A 116 25.06 11.71 -20.49
C GLY A 116 24.67 13.20 -20.55
N PRO A 117 25.24 13.99 -21.47
CA PRO A 117 24.96 15.42 -21.55
C PRO A 117 23.44 15.63 -21.66
N SER A 118 22.87 16.21 -20.62
CA SER A 118 21.50 16.70 -20.63
C SER A 118 21.39 17.62 -21.83
N PHE A 119 20.33 17.50 -22.64
CA PHE A 119 20.09 18.41 -23.75
C PHE A 119 20.02 19.84 -23.18
N VAL A 120 21.15 20.55 -23.22
CA VAL A 120 21.17 21.98 -22.96
C VAL A 120 20.29 22.58 -24.05
N LYS A 121 19.12 23.10 -23.70
CA LYS A 121 18.32 23.93 -24.58
C LYS A 121 19.29 25.00 -25.12
N LYS A 122 19.71 24.91 -26.39
CA LYS A 122 20.48 25.99 -27.02
C LYS A 122 19.65 27.25 -26.84
N LYS A 123 20.20 28.21 -26.08
CA LYS A 123 19.59 29.55 -25.94
C LYS A 123 19.21 30.00 -27.34
N HIS A 124 18.00 30.44 -27.52
CA HIS A 124 17.51 30.89 -28.82
C HIS A 124 18.42 32.02 -29.30
N LYS A 125 18.80 32.01 -30.56
CA LYS A 125 19.68 33.02 -31.18
C LYS A 125 19.19 34.47 -30.95
N ALA A 126 17.91 34.65 -30.62
CA ALA A 126 17.30 35.92 -30.25
C ALA A 126 17.70 36.37 -28.82
N ALA A 127 17.89 35.45 -27.85
CA ALA A 127 18.32 35.80 -26.51
C ALA A 127 19.79 36.22 -26.43
N LEU A 128 20.64 35.70 -27.35
CA LEU A 128 22.05 36.13 -27.48
C LEU A 128 22.21 37.52 -28.14
N LYS A 129 21.15 38.07 -28.76
CA LYS A 129 21.16 39.40 -29.36
C LYS A 129 20.75 40.50 -28.40
N PHE A 130 20.19 40.16 -27.25
CA PHE A 130 19.69 41.10 -26.24
C PHE A 130 20.73 41.44 -25.17
N GLU A 131 21.83 40.68 -25.05
CA GLU A 131 22.91 40.95 -24.12
C GLU A 131 23.94 41.98 -24.61
N GLY A 132 23.68 42.70 -25.72
CA GLY A 132 24.61 43.60 -26.33
C GLY A 132 24.03 44.91 -26.86
N ALA A 133 22.96 45.43 -26.29
CA ALA A 133 22.45 46.75 -26.64
C ALA A 133 21.97 47.45 -25.38
N ASP A 134 22.80 48.37 -24.89
CA ASP A 134 22.46 49.40 -23.91
C ASP A 134 21.48 50.40 -24.51
N ASP A 135 20.61 50.91 -23.65
CA ASP A 135 19.85 52.14 -23.67
C ASP A 135 18.91 52.45 -24.86
N ASP A 136 17.61 52.44 -24.64
CA ASP A 136 16.79 53.65 -24.75
C ASP A 136 15.32 53.37 -24.35
N ASP A 137 14.74 54.41 -23.73
CA ASP A 137 13.39 54.54 -23.18
C ASP A 137 12.27 54.24 -24.16
N SER A 138 11.18 53.57 -23.68
CA SER A 138 9.82 54.10 -23.85
C SER A 138 8.79 53.24 -23.08
N GLU A 139 8.05 53.94 -22.26
CA GLU A 139 6.79 53.54 -21.63
C GLU A 139 5.73 53.11 -22.67
N ASP A 140 4.99 52.03 -22.40
CA ASP A 140 3.56 51.99 -22.74
C ASP A 140 2.82 50.91 -21.97
N ASP A 141 1.59 51.27 -21.64
CA ASP A 141 0.62 50.70 -20.74
C ASP A 141 0.02 49.34 -21.15
N GLY A 142 -0.37 48.55 -20.11
CA GLY A 142 -1.72 47.92 -20.06
C GLY A 142 -1.84 46.45 -20.47
N ASP A 143 -2.09 45.65 -19.55
CA ASP A 143 -3.28 44.83 -19.28
C ASP A 143 -2.95 43.48 -18.62
N ASP A 144 -3.54 43.37 -17.45
CA ASP A 144 -3.66 42.17 -16.62
C ASP A 144 -4.26 40.98 -17.36
N PHE A 145 -3.57 39.83 -17.34
CA PHE A 145 -4.23 38.54 -17.28
C PHE A 145 -3.34 37.54 -16.52
N ALA A 146 -3.70 37.29 -15.27
CA ALA A 146 -3.11 36.30 -14.42
C ALA A 146 -3.42 34.88 -14.94
N THR A 147 -2.40 34.18 -15.41
CA THR A 147 -2.43 32.72 -15.51
C THR A 147 -1.32 32.18 -14.61
N ASP A 148 -1.74 31.58 -13.51
CA ASP A 148 -0.91 30.79 -12.61
C ASP A 148 -0.33 29.57 -13.39
N GLU A 149 0.79 29.77 -14.06
CA GLU A 149 1.68 28.68 -14.42
C GLU A 149 2.85 28.73 -13.46
N ALA A 150 2.93 27.72 -12.60
CA ALA A 150 4.09 27.47 -11.76
C ALA A 150 5.30 27.22 -12.66
N ASP A 151 6.04 28.28 -12.91
CA ASP A 151 7.34 28.28 -13.58
C ASP A 151 8.37 27.65 -12.64
N ASP A 152 8.66 26.36 -12.86
CA ASP A 152 9.76 25.62 -12.24
C ASP A 152 11.09 26.03 -12.91
N SER A 153 11.39 27.33 -12.87
CA SER A 153 12.71 27.88 -13.22
C SER A 153 13.68 27.56 -12.10
N VAL A 154 14.33 26.40 -12.21
CA VAL A 154 15.49 26.05 -11.39
C VAL A 154 16.61 27.00 -11.78
N ASP A 155 16.83 28.03 -10.95
CA ASP A 155 18.04 28.85 -10.97
C ASP A 155 19.24 27.91 -10.88
N ALA A 156 19.97 27.81 -11.97
CA ALA A 156 21.30 27.23 -12.00
C ALA A 156 22.27 28.22 -11.32
N ASN A 157 22.13 28.42 -10.01
CA ASN A 157 23.19 28.96 -9.23
C ASN A 157 24.23 27.84 -9.06
N ASP A 158 25.38 28.14 -9.61
CA ASP A 158 26.67 27.53 -9.44
C ASP A 158 27.05 27.54 -7.94
N ASP A 159 26.44 26.63 -7.18
CA ASP A 159 26.96 26.27 -5.87
C ASP A 159 28.15 25.35 -6.12
N SER A 160 29.30 26.00 -6.30
CA SER A 160 30.59 25.41 -6.02
C SER A 160 30.62 25.09 -4.52
N ASP A 161 29.88 24.08 -4.09
CA ASP A 161 30.11 23.39 -2.83
C ASP A 161 31.51 22.80 -2.93
N SER A 162 32.45 23.53 -2.38
CA SER A 162 33.76 23.02 -2.01
C SER A 162 33.46 21.81 -1.12
N ASP A 163 33.51 20.64 -1.73
CA ASP A 163 33.52 19.33 -1.10
C ASP A 163 34.70 19.35 -0.11
N GLY A 164 34.38 19.71 1.12
CA GLY A 164 35.28 19.54 2.26
C GLY A 164 35.50 18.06 2.39
N GLY A 165 36.52 17.55 1.73
CA GLY A 165 36.91 16.16 1.74
C GLY A 165 37.13 15.68 3.17
N ASP A 166 36.10 15.06 3.73
CA ASP A 166 36.25 14.00 4.72
C ASP A 166 36.32 12.67 3.95
N SER A 167 37.46 12.50 3.30
CA SER A 167 37.89 11.18 2.83
C SER A 167 38.33 10.37 4.05
N THR A 168 37.39 9.90 4.84
CA THR A 168 37.60 8.66 5.57
C THR A 168 37.55 7.57 4.51
N ASP A 169 38.71 7.39 3.89
CA ASP A 169 39.09 6.19 3.16
C ASP A 169 39.10 5.04 4.18
N ASP A 170 37.90 4.51 4.46
CA ASP A 170 37.78 3.22 5.10
C ASP A 170 38.21 2.21 4.03
N GLY A 171 39.47 1.79 4.12
CA GLY A 171 40.20 0.97 3.18
C GLY A 171 39.58 -0.40 2.85
N THR A 172 38.28 -0.43 2.65
CA THR A 172 37.57 -1.55 2.04
C THR A 172 37.83 -1.53 0.54
N SER A 173 38.93 -2.20 0.15
CA SER A 173 39.23 -2.54 -1.23
C SER A 173 37.95 -3.00 -1.94
N PHE A 174 37.44 -2.16 -2.85
CA PHE A 174 36.31 -2.50 -3.71
C PHE A 174 36.65 -3.75 -4.49
N LYS A 175 36.07 -4.89 -4.09
CA LYS A 175 36.10 -6.10 -4.89
C LYS A 175 35.02 -5.97 -5.96
N PRO A 176 35.38 -6.01 -7.26
CA PRO A 176 34.37 -5.99 -8.31
C PRO A 176 33.39 -7.15 -8.08
N PRO A 177 32.09 -6.91 -8.26
CA PRO A 177 31.10 -7.95 -8.05
C PRO A 177 31.33 -9.11 -9.01
N THR A 178 31.17 -10.32 -8.50
CA THR A 178 31.30 -11.57 -9.32
C THR A 178 30.15 -11.67 -10.34
N GLU A 179 29.05 -10.94 -10.11
CA GLU A 179 27.85 -10.93 -10.92
C GLU A 179 27.31 -9.49 -11.04
N LEU A 180 26.95 -9.08 -12.25
CA LEU A 180 26.41 -7.75 -12.49
C LEU A 180 24.95 -7.64 -12.04
N ALA A 181 24.61 -6.49 -11.45
CA ALA A 181 23.22 -6.16 -11.13
C ALA A 181 22.46 -5.78 -12.41
N LYS A 182 21.27 -6.33 -12.55
CA LYS A 182 20.35 -6.01 -13.65
C LYS A 182 19.34 -4.92 -13.27
N VAL A 183 19.26 -4.61 -11.97
CA VAL A 183 18.34 -3.61 -11.44
C VAL A 183 19.00 -2.89 -10.26
N VAL A 184 18.76 -1.58 -10.17
CA VAL A 184 19.14 -0.76 -9.02
C VAL A 184 17.88 -0.29 -8.30
N ILE A 185 17.89 -0.34 -6.97
CA ILE A 185 16.72 -0.01 -6.16
C ILE A 185 17.12 0.97 -5.06
N PHE A 186 16.46 2.14 -5.07
CA PHE A 186 16.68 3.21 -4.09
C PHE A 186 15.68 3.09 -2.93
N ASP A 187 16.16 3.39 -1.72
CA ASP A 187 15.36 3.42 -0.49
C ASP A 187 14.65 4.78 -0.27
N CYS A 188 14.80 5.71 -1.17
CA CYS A 188 14.10 7.00 -1.22
C CYS A 188 13.29 7.12 -2.50
N ASP A 189 12.35 8.07 -2.52
CA ASP A 189 11.62 8.40 -3.72
C ASP A 189 12.51 9.24 -4.66
N LEU A 190 12.47 8.93 -5.94
CA LEU A 190 13.22 9.63 -6.97
C LEU A 190 12.29 10.49 -7.81
N SER A 191 12.69 11.74 -8.04
CA SER A 191 12.03 12.56 -9.04
C SER A 191 12.19 11.95 -10.44
N PRO A 192 11.29 12.26 -11.39
CA PRO A 192 11.39 11.73 -12.74
C PRO A 192 12.72 12.06 -13.45
N SER A 193 13.33 13.22 -13.14
CA SER A 193 14.63 13.62 -13.66
C SER A 193 15.77 12.84 -13.02
N GLN A 194 15.76 12.68 -11.69
CA GLN A 194 16.76 11.89 -10.98
C GLN A 194 16.79 10.44 -11.43
N LEU A 195 15.61 9.81 -11.49
CA LEU A 195 15.48 8.43 -11.97
C LEU A 195 16.12 8.26 -13.35
N ARG A 196 15.88 9.20 -14.23
CA ARG A 196 16.46 9.21 -15.58
C ARG A 196 17.97 9.33 -15.61
N ASN A 197 18.47 10.30 -14.87
CA ASN A 197 19.89 10.57 -14.85
C ASN A 197 20.64 9.36 -14.30
N VAL A 198 20.10 8.74 -13.24
CA VAL A 198 20.68 7.52 -12.68
C VAL A 198 20.57 6.35 -13.67
N GLU A 199 19.41 6.11 -14.30
CA GLU A 199 19.27 5.07 -15.34
C GLU A 199 20.28 5.24 -16.48
N SER A 200 20.49 6.49 -16.92
CA SER A 200 21.47 6.79 -17.96
C SER A 200 22.91 6.47 -17.53
N ALA A 201 23.24 6.74 -16.26
CA ALA A 201 24.56 6.50 -15.72
C ALA A 201 24.84 5.02 -15.41
N VAL A 202 23.84 4.29 -14.93
CA VAL A 202 24.02 2.86 -14.56
C VAL A 202 23.69 1.89 -15.70
N GLY A 203 23.01 2.34 -16.77
CA GLY A 203 22.68 1.51 -17.92
C GLY A 203 21.63 0.41 -17.69
N VAL A 204 21.05 0.35 -16.50
CA VAL A 204 20.02 -0.63 -16.12
C VAL A 204 18.79 0.05 -15.56
N LYS A 205 17.69 -0.69 -15.42
CA LYS A 205 16.46 -0.18 -14.82
C LYS A 205 16.67 0.21 -13.36
N VAL A 206 16.14 1.37 -13.01
CA VAL A 206 16.15 1.93 -11.66
C VAL A 206 14.72 1.96 -11.12
N TYR A 207 14.56 1.53 -9.89
CA TYR A 207 13.30 1.64 -9.15
C TYR A 207 13.54 2.41 -7.86
N ASP A 208 12.57 3.20 -7.48
CA ASP A 208 12.49 3.75 -6.13
C ASP A 208 11.62 2.85 -5.25
N ARG A 209 11.58 3.15 -3.96
CA ARG A 209 10.79 2.37 -2.99
C ARG A 209 9.32 2.29 -3.36
N THR A 210 8.75 3.41 -3.82
CA THR A 210 7.36 3.49 -4.29
C THR A 210 7.09 2.57 -5.47
N GLY A 211 7.96 2.56 -6.47
CA GLY A 211 7.85 1.67 -7.63
C GLY A 211 7.89 0.19 -7.27
N VAL A 212 8.76 -0.18 -6.32
CA VAL A 212 8.83 -1.56 -5.77
C VAL A 212 7.53 -1.97 -5.08
N ILE A 213 6.96 -1.10 -4.24
CA ILE A 213 5.71 -1.37 -3.52
C ILE A 213 4.55 -1.54 -4.50
N ILE A 214 4.42 -0.65 -5.49
CA ILE A 214 3.38 -0.74 -6.54
C ILE A 214 3.50 -2.05 -7.32
N GLU A 215 4.71 -2.47 -7.66
CA GLU A 215 4.93 -3.73 -8.38
C GLU A 215 4.53 -4.95 -7.54
N ILE A 216 4.84 -4.96 -6.23
CA ILE A 216 4.40 -6.01 -5.30
C ILE A 216 2.87 -6.05 -5.25
N PHE A 217 2.21 -4.90 -5.12
CA PHE A 217 0.76 -4.83 -5.09
C PHE A 217 0.12 -5.29 -6.39
N SER A 218 0.69 -4.94 -7.54
CA SER A 218 0.21 -5.40 -8.85
C SER A 218 0.18 -6.93 -8.95
N ARG A 219 1.14 -7.61 -8.32
CA ARG A 219 1.21 -9.09 -8.30
C ARG A 219 0.26 -9.74 -7.29
N HIS A 220 -0.03 -9.07 -6.19
CA HIS A 220 -0.85 -9.63 -5.11
C HIS A 220 -2.33 -9.27 -5.20
N ALA A 221 -2.72 -8.26 -5.98
CA ALA A 221 -4.10 -7.84 -6.19
C ALA A 221 -4.92 -8.95 -6.87
N ARG A 222 -5.90 -9.51 -6.15
CA ARG A 222 -6.77 -10.60 -6.65
C ARG A 222 -8.16 -10.11 -6.96
N THR A 223 -8.74 -9.28 -6.10
CA THR A 223 -10.08 -8.74 -6.28
C THR A 223 -10.11 -7.66 -7.37
N LYS A 224 -11.28 -7.43 -7.96
CA LYS A 224 -11.47 -6.37 -8.95
C LYS A 224 -11.16 -5.01 -8.35
N ALA A 225 -11.62 -4.75 -7.12
CA ALA A 225 -11.37 -3.49 -6.42
C ALA A 225 -9.86 -3.23 -6.21
N ALA A 226 -9.12 -4.22 -5.69
CA ALA A 226 -7.67 -4.09 -5.49
C ALA A 226 -6.92 -3.88 -6.81
N LYS A 227 -7.30 -4.57 -7.89
CA LYS A 227 -6.69 -4.38 -9.21
C LYS A 227 -6.90 -2.95 -9.73
N LEU A 228 -8.11 -2.41 -9.61
CA LEU A 228 -8.41 -1.03 -10.00
C LEU A 228 -7.61 -0.03 -9.16
N GLN A 229 -7.52 -0.22 -7.85
CA GLN A 229 -6.75 0.63 -6.95
C GLN A 229 -5.26 0.65 -7.31
N VAL A 230 -4.68 -0.52 -7.53
CA VAL A 230 -3.27 -0.64 -7.93
C VAL A 230 -3.02 -0.04 -9.30
N GLU A 231 -3.95 -0.21 -10.26
CA GLU A 231 -3.84 0.40 -11.59
C GLU A 231 -3.89 1.94 -11.51
N ILE A 232 -4.77 2.50 -10.69
CA ILE A 232 -4.83 3.95 -10.43
C ILE A 232 -3.50 4.46 -9.86
N ALA A 233 -2.99 3.81 -8.82
CA ALA A 233 -1.73 4.18 -8.19
C ALA A 233 -0.53 4.06 -9.16
N ARG A 234 -0.49 3.00 -9.97
CA ARG A 234 0.52 2.80 -11.00
C ARG A 234 0.49 3.89 -12.07
N LEU A 235 -0.69 4.25 -12.55
CA LEU A 235 -0.85 5.31 -13.54
C LEU A 235 -0.49 6.68 -12.97
N ALA A 236 -0.86 6.97 -11.72
CA ALA A 236 -0.47 8.21 -11.02
C ALA A 236 1.06 8.30 -10.86
N TYR A 237 1.71 7.20 -10.48
CA TYR A 237 3.17 7.11 -10.37
C TYR A 237 3.89 7.27 -11.72
N LEU A 238 3.31 6.74 -12.81
CA LEU A 238 3.92 6.79 -14.14
C LEU A 238 3.66 8.12 -14.86
N ALA A 239 2.54 8.79 -14.62
CA ALA A 239 2.14 10.02 -15.31
C ALA A 239 3.24 11.09 -15.35
N PRO A 240 3.94 11.46 -14.25
CA PRO A 240 5.03 12.42 -14.28
C PRO A 240 6.32 11.86 -14.93
N ARG A 241 6.41 10.54 -15.12
CA ARG A 241 7.58 9.83 -15.64
C ARG A 241 7.54 9.58 -17.16
N ILE A 242 6.44 9.93 -17.82
CA ILE A 242 6.27 9.80 -19.26
C ILE A 242 7.12 10.85 -19.97
N ARG A 243 7.77 10.41 -21.02
CA ARG A 243 8.76 11.20 -21.78
C ARG A 243 8.42 11.41 -23.25
N GLU A 244 9.05 12.45 -23.78
CA GLU A 244 9.33 12.60 -25.21
C GLU A 244 10.31 11.52 -25.70
N THR A 245 9.84 10.33 -25.95
CA THR A 245 10.63 9.31 -26.67
C THR A 245 10.66 9.53 -28.17
N GLY A 246 10.01 10.60 -28.66
CA GLY A 246 9.77 10.85 -30.07
C GLY A 246 10.38 12.10 -30.69
N ALA A 247 11.13 12.90 -29.93
CA ALA A 247 11.67 14.17 -30.47
C ALA A 247 12.70 14.03 -31.63
N LYS A 248 13.07 12.81 -32.00
CA LYS A 248 13.97 12.59 -33.17
C LYS A 248 13.25 12.19 -34.45
N ASP A 249 12.07 11.59 -34.38
CA ASP A 249 11.38 11.09 -35.58
C ASP A 249 10.39 12.11 -36.21
N ASP A 250 9.79 13.00 -35.39
CA ASP A 250 8.79 13.96 -35.90
C ASP A 250 9.40 15.21 -36.58
N ARG A 251 10.73 15.34 -36.62
CA ARG A 251 11.38 16.49 -37.33
C ARG A 251 11.60 16.27 -38.82
N GLN A 252 11.27 15.11 -39.36
CA GLN A 252 11.56 14.75 -40.75
C GLN A 252 10.34 14.80 -41.68
N GLU A 253 9.14 15.05 -41.19
CA GLU A 253 7.99 15.37 -42.04
C GLU A 253 7.71 16.87 -41.97
N GLY A 254 8.40 17.59 -42.88
CA GLY A 254 8.15 18.99 -43.13
C GLY A 254 6.76 19.20 -43.74
N GLY A 255 5.85 19.72 -42.95
CA GLY A 255 4.55 20.20 -43.37
C GLY A 255 4.21 21.46 -42.59
N GLY A 256 4.44 22.62 -43.19
CA GLY A 256 4.05 23.92 -42.65
C GLY A 256 2.53 24.02 -42.48
N GLY A 257 2.05 23.79 -41.29
CA GLY A 257 0.67 24.04 -40.86
C GLY A 257 0.69 24.71 -39.52
N LYS A 258 0.34 25.99 -39.42
CA LYS A 258 0.01 26.71 -38.20
C LYS A 258 -1.22 26.06 -37.55
N GLY A 259 -1.01 25.06 -36.72
CA GLY A 259 -1.99 24.51 -35.79
C GLY A 259 -1.22 24.04 -34.57
N SER A 260 -1.49 24.63 -33.40
CA SER A 260 -0.96 24.15 -32.14
C SER A 260 -1.55 22.76 -31.85
N GLY A 261 -1.01 21.71 -32.52
CA GLY A 261 -1.30 20.33 -32.17
C GLY A 261 -0.71 20.05 -30.79
N GLU A 262 -1.52 19.51 -29.88
CA GLU A 262 -1.05 18.98 -28.60
C GLU A 262 0.16 18.09 -28.86
N THR A 263 1.21 18.24 -28.08
CA THR A 263 2.38 17.36 -28.20
C THR A 263 1.98 15.93 -27.87
N SER A 264 2.62 14.95 -28.49
CA SER A 264 2.37 13.51 -28.23
C SER A 264 2.36 13.18 -26.73
N ILE A 265 3.11 13.92 -25.91
CA ILE A 265 3.18 13.77 -24.45
C ILE A 265 1.94 14.32 -23.76
N GLU A 266 1.45 15.47 -24.19
CA GLU A 266 0.22 16.04 -23.63
C GLU A 266 -0.96 15.11 -23.88
N LEU A 267 -1.02 14.51 -25.07
CA LEU A 267 -2.00 13.46 -25.39
C LEU A 267 -1.85 12.23 -24.49
N ASP A 268 -0.63 11.74 -24.26
CA ASP A 268 -0.39 10.59 -23.38
C ASP A 268 -0.76 10.91 -21.92
N LYS A 269 -0.38 12.09 -21.43
CA LYS A 269 -0.76 12.56 -20.08
C LYS A 269 -2.28 12.73 -19.94
N ARG A 270 -2.95 13.20 -20.99
CA ARG A 270 -4.41 13.33 -21.04
C ARG A 270 -5.07 11.95 -20.99
N ASN A 271 -4.64 11.02 -21.85
CA ASN A 271 -5.15 9.66 -21.88
C ASN A 271 -5.02 8.97 -20.51
N ILE A 272 -3.91 9.19 -19.81
CA ILE A 272 -3.72 8.65 -18.45
C ILE A 272 -4.67 9.31 -17.45
N ARG A 273 -4.86 10.63 -17.50
CA ARG A 273 -5.81 11.31 -16.61
C ARG A 273 -7.24 10.82 -16.84
N ASP A 274 -7.63 10.67 -18.10
CA ASP A 274 -8.95 10.15 -18.46
C ASP A 274 -9.12 8.70 -17.97
N ARG A 275 -8.10 7.87 -18.15
CA ARG A 275 -8.10 6.49 -17.65
C ARG A 275 -8.20 6.41 -16.12
N ILE A 276 -7.46 7.25 -15.39
CA ILE A 276 -7.57 7.34 -13.91
C ILE A 276 -9.00 7.74 -13.51
N LYS A 277 -9.63 8.66 -14.23
CA LYS A 277 -11.01 9.08 -13.95
C LYS A 277 -12.00 7.94 -14.15
N GLU A 278 -11.89 7.18 -15.25
CA GLU A 278 -12.71 6.00 -15.51
C GLU A 278 -12.56 4.94 -14.41
N LEU A 279 -11.32 4.62 -14.04
CA LEU A 279 -11.01 3.64 -13.00
C LEU A 279 -11.57 4.08 -11.63
N LYS A 280 -11.48 5.38 -11.30
CA LYS A 280 -12.07 5.93 -10.07
C LYS A 280 -13.60 5.81 -10.06
N GLN A 281 -14.27 6.03 -11.19
CA GLN A 281 -15.72 5.86 -11.31
C GLN A 281 -16.13 4.39 -11.15
N GLU A 282 -15.39 3.46 -11.78
CA GLU A 282 -15.64 2.04 -11.62
C GLU A 282 -15.44 1.56 -10.18
N LEU A 283 -14.39 2.07 -9.51
CA LEU A 283 -14.11 1.80 -8.10
C LEU A 283 -15.23 2.32 -7.18
N ALA A 284 -15.75 3.53 -7.44
CA ALA A 284 -16.85 4.12 -6.68
C ALA A 284 -18.12 3.25 -6.75
N GLY A 285 -18.46 2.72 -7.95
CA GLY A 285 -19.59 1.79 -8.09
C GLY A 285 -19.41 0.50 -7.27
N LEU A 286 -18.20 -0.04 -7.22
CA LEU A 286 -17.91 -1.21 -6.37
C LEU A 286 -17.98 -0.88 -4.86
N ALA A 287 -17.59 0.33 -4.46
CA ALA A 287 -17.65 0.78 -3.07
C ALA A 287 -19.10 0.87 -2.57
N GLU A 288 -20.04 1.34 -3.37
CA GLU A 288 -21.47 1.39 -3.03
C GLU A 288 -22.06 -0.01 -2.78
N GLU A 289 -21.68 -0.99 -3.62
CA GLU A 289 -22.08 -2.40 -3.41
C GLU A 289 -21.51 -2.95 -2.10
N GLN A 290 -20.26 -2.65 -1.80
CA GLN A 290 -19.61 -3.07 -0.55
C GLN A 290 -20.26 -2.40 0.67
N GLN A 291 -20.60 -1.11 0.57
CA GLN A 291 -21.27 -0.39 1.64
C GLN A 291 -22.65 -0.99 1.95
N THR A 292 -23.41 -1.38 0.92
CA THR A 292 -24.69 -2.08 1.10
C THR A 292 -24.51 -3.43 1.82
N ARG A 293 -23.46 -4.18 1.49
CA ARG A 293 -23.12 -5.43 2.18
C ARG A 293 -22.68 -5.20 3.62
N ARG A 294 -21.93 -4.12 3.87
CA ARG A 294 -21.50 -3.69 5.23
C ARG A 294 -22.72 -3.28 6.07
N ALA A 295 -23.63 -2.48 5.53
CA ALA A 295 -24.84 -2.07 6.21
C ALA A 295 -25.70 -3.25 6.70
N ARG A 296 -25.73 -4.34 5.92
CA ARG A 296 -26.41 -5.60 6.33
C ARG A 296 -25.68 -6.31 7.48
N ARG A 297 -24.34 -6.16 7.58
CA ARG A 297 -23.49 -6.71 8.66
C ARG A 297 -23.37 -5.76 9.86
N GLY A 298 -23.86 -4.54 9.75
CA GLY A 298 -23.69 -3.47 10.74
C GLY A 298 -24.27 -3.73 12.14
N GLN A 299 -24.86 -4.91 12.37
CA GLN A 299 -25.29 -5.41 13.67
C GLN A 299 -24.33 -6.47 14.25
N GLU A 300 -23.26 -6.84 13.54
CA GLU A 300 -22.30 -7.83 14.00
C GLU A 300 -21.05 -7.14 14.57
N ILE A 301 -20.54 -7.68 15.66
CA ILE A 301 -19.30 -7.22 16.29
C ILE A 301 -18.15 -7.49 15.32
N SER A 302 -17.34 -6.48 15.03
CA SER A 302 -16.20 -6.63 14.13
C SER A 302 -14.87 -6.25 14.80
N VAL A 303 -13.85 -7.07 14.61
CA VAL A 303 -12.48 -6.86 15.07
C VAL A 303 -11.56 -6.79 13.86
N ALA A 304 -10.87 -5.66 13.69
CA ALA A 304 -9.91 -5.52 12.61
C ALA A 304 -8.47 -5.77 13.10
N LEU A 305 -7.77 -6.68 12.43
CA LEU A 305 -6.35 -6.91 12.65
C LEU A 305 -5.55 -5.84 11.90
N VAL A 306 -4.87 -4.97 12.61
CA VAL A 306 -4.05 -3.90 12.06
C VAL A 306 -2.60 -4.05 12.51
N GLY A 307 -1.65 -3.57 11.73
CA GLY A 307 -0.25 -3.66 12.11
C GLY A 307 0.66 -3.74 10.90
N TYR A 308 1.95 -3.76 11.17
CA TYR A 308 2.98 -3.74 10.14
C TYR A 308 2.96 -4.99 9.26
N THR A 309 3.58 -4.91 8.07
CA THR A 309 3.77 -6.08 7.20
C THR A 309 4.55 -7.17 7.94
N ASN A 310 4.19 -8.42 7.72
CA ASN A 310 4.82 -9.58 8.37
C ASN A 310 4.73 -9.64 9.90
N ALA A 311 3.87 -8.85 10.55
CA ALA A 311 3.65 -8.93 12.02
C ALA A 311 2.90 -10.20 12.46
N GLY A 312 2.37 -10.98 11.50
CA GLY A 312 1.65 -12.22 11.76
C GLY A 312 0.14 -12.09 11.81
N LYS A 313 -0.44 -11.01 11.25
CA LYS A 313 -1.91 -10.77 11.20
C LYS A 313 -2.65 -11.95 10.58
N SER A 314 -2.28 -12.34 9.37
CA SER A 314 -2.92 -13.45 8.63
C SER A 314 -2.73 -14.81 9.32
N SER A 315 -1.59 -15.01 9.99
CA SER A 315 -1.35 -16.21 10.83
C SER A 315 -2.31 -16.24 12.01
N LEU A 316 -2.44 -15.11 12.72
CA LEU A 316 -3.35 -14.98 13.85
C LEU A 316 -4.81 -15.16 13.41
N MET A 317 -5.21 -14.54 12.29
CA MET A 317 -6.55 -14.73 11.72
C MET A 317 -6.83 -16.19 11.43
N ARG A 318 -5.92 -16.92 10.78
CA ARG A 318 -6.09 -18.34 10.48
C ARG A 318 -6.39 -19.16 11.72
N VAL A 319 -5.68 -18.93 12.82
CA VAL A 319 -5.87 -19.69 14.06
C VAL A 319 -7.16 -19.28 14.77
N LEU A 320 -7.48 -17.97 14.80
CA LEU A 320 -8.71 -17.46 15.42
C LEU A 320 -9.99 -17.88 14.71
N THR A 321 -9.94 -18.07 13.40
CA THR A 321 -11.12 -18.35 12.56
C THR A 321 -11.19 -19.80 12.06
N GLY A 322 -10.13 -20.58 12.26
CA GLY A 322 -10.05 -21.96 11.74
C GLY A 322 -10.10 -22.06 10.21
N SER A 323 -9.92 -20.96 9.50
CA SER A 323 -10.05 -20.91 8.03
C SER A 323 -8.70 -20.97 7.33
N ASP A 324 -8.65 -21.55 6.13
CA ASP A 324 -7.47 -21.58 5.26
C ASP A 324 -7.22 -20.19 4.68
N VAL A 325 -6.55 -19.32 5.45
CA VAL A 325 -6.05 -18.04 4.97
C VAL A 325 -4.62 -18.24 4.46
N LEU A 326 -4.31 -17.64 3.32
CA LEU A 326 -2.96 -17.68 2.76
C LEU A 326 -1.99 -17.02 3.73
N VAL A 327 -1.10 -17.82 4.29
CA VAL A 327 0.00 -17.34 5.12
C VAL A 327 1.29 -17.53 4.34
N ALA A 328 1.98 -16.44 4.05
CA ALA A 328 3.29 -16.47 3.42
C ALA A 328 4.24 -15.55 4.19
N ASP A 329 5.49 -15.96 4.34
CA ASP A 329 6.55 -15.12 4.93
C ASP A 329 7.05 -14.12 3.86
N LYS A 330 6.13 -13.30 3.38
CA LYS A 330 6.36 -12.27 2.37
C LYS A 330 5.68 -10.99 2.78
N LEU A 331 6.32 -9.87 2.48
CA LEU A 331 5.71 -8.55 2.73
C LEU A 331 4.49 -8.38 1.81
N PHE A 332 3.41 -7.82 2.34
CA PHE A 332 2.14 -7.62 1.62
C PHE A 332 1.51 -8.92 1.07
N ALA A 333 1.61 -10.01 1.83
CA ALA A 333 0.95 -11.27 1.46
C ALA A 333 -0.58 -11.12 1.39
N THR A 334 -1.15 -10.22 2.19
CA THR A 334 -2.57 -9.84 2.18
C THR A 334 -2.69 -8.40 1.65
N LEU A 335 -3.38 -8.25 0.53
CA LEU A 335 -3.75 -6.95 -0.06
C LEU A 335 -5.26 -6.75 -0.02
N ASP A 336 -6.03 -7.82 -0.13
CA ASP A 336 -7.49 -7.82 -0.07
C ASP A 336 -7.94 -8.11 1.35
N THR A 337 -8.90 -7.34 1.86
CA THR A 337 -9.49 -7.61 3.18
C THR A 337 -10.25 -8.93 3.16
N THR A 338 -9.99 -9.74 4.16
CA THR A 338 -10.70 -11.00 4.36
C THR A 338 -11.46 -10.93 5.68
N VAL A 339 -12.77 -11.17 5.66
CA VAL A 339 -13.62 -11.19 6.86
C VAL A 339 -14.09 -12.61 7.12
N ARG A 340 -13.94 -13.10 8.36
CA ARG A 340 -14.35 -14.44 8.82
C ARG A 340 -14.92 -14.37 10.22
N ALA A 341 -15.80 -15.29 10.55
CA ALA A 341 -16.30 -15.43 11.91
C ALA A 341 -15.22 -16.04 12.84
N LEU A 342 -15.22 -15.63 14.08
CA LEU A 342 -14.39 -16.21 15.14
C LEU A 342 -14.82 -17.68 15.35
N TYR A 343 -13.86 -18.59 15.45
CA TYR A 343 -14.15 -20.02 15.63
C TYR A 343 -13.63 -20.51 17.01
N PRO A 344 -14.39 -21.35 17.72
CA PRO A 344 -15.81 -21.72 17.51
C PRO A 344 -16.75 -20.52 17.49
N ASP A 345 -17.90 -20.65 16.81
CA ASP A 345 -18.89 -19.58 16.69
C ASP A 345 -19.27 -18.99 18.05
N THR A 346 -19.44 -17.69 18.08
CA THR A 346 -19.88 -16.92 19.27
C THR A 346 -21.28 -16.37 19.04
N VAL A 347 -21.99 -16.13 20.14
CA VAL A 347 -23.27 -15.45 20.10
C VAL A 347 -23.21 -14.26 21.06
N PRO A 348 -23.32 -13.02 20.56
CA PRO A 348 -23.43 -12.62 19.16
C PRO A 348 -22.18 -12.97 18.35
N LYS A 349 -22.32 -13.03 17.02
CA LYS A 349 -21.21 -13.31 16.12
C LYS A 349 -20.14 -12.22 16.20
N ILE A 350 -18.89 -12.65 16.34
CA ILE A 350 -17.71 -11.78 16.25
C ILE A 350 -17.03 -12.06 14.91
N LEU A 351 -16.89 -11.04 14.09
CA LEU A 351 -16.17 -11.10 12.82
C LEU A 351 -14.74 -10.61 13.01
N ILE A 352 -13.79 -11.32 12.41
CA ILE A 352 -12.38 -10.91 12.33
C ILE A 352 -12.08 -10.52 10.91
N SER A 353 -11.50 -9.33 10.72
CA SER A 353 -11.01 -8.86 9.42
C SER A 353 -9.49 -8.74 9.42
N ASP A 354 -8.84 -9.30 8.39
CA ASP A 354 -7.42 -9.07 8.10
C ASP A 354 -7.29 -7.89 7.15
N THR A 355 -6.41 -6.95 7.49
CA THR A 355 -6.18 -5.73 6.70
C THR A 355 -4.81 -5.75 6.06
N VAL A 356 -4.59 -4.84 5.11
CA VAL A 356 -3.29 -4.61 4.49
C VAL A 356 -2.26 -4.25 5.57
N GLY A 357 -1.07 -4.81 5.48
CA GLY A 357 0.03 -4.45 6.39
C GLY A 357 0.60 -3.07 6.07
N PHE A 358 0.89 -2.31 7.11
CA PHE A 358 1.58 -1.02 6.99
C PHE A 358 3.08 -1.21 6.75
N ILE A 359 3.72 -0.21 6.18
CA ILE A 359 5.16 -0.15 5.94
C ILE A 359 5.65 1.29 6.09
N LYS A 360 6.91 1.48 6.46
CA LYS A 360 7.55 2.82 6.48
C LYS A 360 7.58 3.43 5.09
N LYS A 361 7.42 4.74 5.00
CA LYS A 361 7.45 5.50 3.73
C LYS A 361 6.42 4.97 2.71
N LEU A 362 5.21 4.61 3.18
CA LEU A 362 4.11 4.28 2.28
C LEU A 362 3.63 5.56 1.57
N PRO A 363 3.64 5.62 0.24
CA PRO A 363 3.19 6.82 -0.48
C PRO A 363 1.74 7.18 -0.17
N HIS A 364 1.46 8.47 0.05
CA HIS A 364 0.11 8.96 0.37
C HIS A 364 -0.92 8.61 -0.71
N ASP A 365 -0.53 8.62 -1.98
CA ASP A 365 -1.40 8.21 -3.10
C ASP A 365 -1.83 6.75 -3.00
N LEU A 366 -0.95 5.89 -2.48
CA LEU A 366 -1.28 4.49 -2.21
C LEU A 366 -2.21 4.36 -0.99
N VAL A 367 -1.97 5.11 0.08
CA VAL A 367 -2.87 5.14 1.26
C VAL A 367 -4.27 5.56 0.84
N ALA A 368 -4.39 6.62 0.03
CA ALA A 368 -5.67 7.07 -0.52
C ALA A 368 -6.34 6.02 -1.42
N SER A 369 -5.56 5.31 -2.21
CA SER A 369 -6.05 4.22 -3.06
C SER A 369 -6.55 3.03 -2.24
N PHE A 370 -5.95 2.75 -1.08
CA PHE A 370 -6.36 1.66 -0.18
C PHE A 370 -7.41 2.06 0.86
N LYS A 371 -7.96 3.27 0.78
CA LYS A 371 -8.99 3.74 1.71
C LYS A 371 -10.12 2.72 1.89
N SER A 372 -10.59 2.08 0.82
CA SER A 372 -11.66 1.08 0.90
C SER A 372 -11.28 -0.19 1.68
N THR A 373 -10.00 -0.55 1.73
CA THR A 373 -9.50 -1.65 2.56
C THR A 373 -9.29 -1.22 4.01
N LEU A 374 -8.98 0.05 4.24
CA LEU A 374 -8.91 0.66 5.57
C LEU A 374 -10.30 0.97 6.15
N ASP A 375 -11.32 1.12 5.31
CA ASP A 375 -12.72 1.29 5.76
C ASP A 375 -13.23 0.12 6.62
N GLU A 376 -12.70 -1.10 6.44
CA GLU A 376 -13.00 -2.21 7.35
C GLU A 376 -12.41 -1.97 8.75
N ALA A 377 -11.24 -1.34 8.84
CA ALA A 377 -10.68 -0.94 10.13
C ALA A 377 -11.47 0.20 10.75
N LEU A 378 -11.91 1.19 9.94
CA LEU A 378 -12.72 2.31 10.40
C LEU A 378 -14.11 1.91 10.90
N SER A 379 -14.67 0.84 10.36
CA SER A 379 -15.98 0.31 10.77
C SER A 379 -15.90 -0.76 11.86
N ALA A 380 -14.68 -1.07 12.34
CA ALA A 380 -14.50 -2.09 13.36
C ALA A 380 -14.92 -1.61 14.75
N SER A 381 -15.48 -2.52 15.54
CA SER A 381 -15.78 -2.29 16.96
C SER A 381 -14.52 -2.29 17.83
N LEU A 382 -13.46 -2.98 17.37
CA LEU A 382 -12.17 -3.09 18.08
C LEU A 382 -11.04 -3.19 17.06
N LEU A 383 -9.97 -2.42 17.26
CA LEU A 383 -8.71 -2.58 16.54
C LEU A 383 -7.74 -3.47 17.33
N LEU A 384 -7.24 -4.52 16.70
CA LEU A 384 -6.22 -5.38 17.27
C LEU A 384 -4.87 -5.04 16.62
N TYR A 385 -4.04 -4.26 17.32
CA TYR A 385 -2.69 -3.94 16.87
C TYR A 385 -1.79 -5.15 17.02
N VAL A 386 -1.43 -5.79 15.94
CA VAL A 386 -0.53 -6.95 15.91
C VAL A 386 0.87 -6.49 15.57
N VAL A 387 1.81 -6.75 16.46
CA VAL A 387 3.20 -6.28 16.36
C VAL A 387 4.15 -7.46 16.48
N ASP A 388 5.19 -7.51 15.65
CA ASP A 388 6.28 -8.49 15.75
C ASP A 388 7.26 -8.03 16.84
N SER A 389 7.15 -8.58 18.03
CA SER A 389 8.00 -8.22 19.18
C SER A 389 9.46 -8.65 19.02
N SER A 390 9.76 -9.54 18.07
CA SER A 390 11.12 -10.00 17.78
C SER A 390 11.92 -9.06 16.89
N ASP A 391 11.25 -8.10 16.21
CA ASP A 391 11.91 -7.09 15.36
C ASP A 391 12.44 -5.94 16.24
N PRO A 392 13.73 -5.60 16.20
CA PRO A 392 14.29 -4.50 17.01
C PRO A 392 13.62 -3.15 16.75
N THR A 393 13.05 -2.96 15.55
CA THR A 393 12.40 -1.72 15.13
C THR A 393 10.89 -1.69 15.42
N PHE A 394 10.35 -2.66 16.14
CA PHE A 394 8.90 -2.81 16.33
C PHE A 394 8.21 -1.58 16.94
N ARG A 395 8.91 -0.82 17.82
CA ARG A 395 8.36 0.41 18.41
C ARG A 395 8.08 1.45 17.34
N SER A 396 9.04 1.66 16.43
CA SER A 396 8.88 2.57 15.29
C SER A 396 7.80 2.07 14.31
N GLN A 397 7.70 0.75 14.10
CA GLN A 397 6.65 0.16 13.26
C GLN A 397 5.25 0.35 13.87
N LEU A 398 5.14 0.25 15.20
CA LEU A 398 3.90 0.52 15.92
C LEU A 398 3.48 1.99 15.78
N GLU A 399 4.42 2.92 15.93
CA GLU A 399 4.15 4.35 15.76
C GLU A 399 3.72 4.68 14.33
N VAL A 400 4.38 4.16 13.31
CA VAL A 400 3.95 4.31 11.90
C VAL A 400 2.52 3.80 11.72
N THR A 401 2.20 2.62 12.28
CA THR A 401 0.86 2.05 12.18
C THR A 401 -0.19 2.95 12.85
N LYS A 402 0.09 3.48 14.05
CA LYS A 402 -0.82 4.37 14.78
C LYS A 402 -1.03 5.69 14.05
N THR A 403 0.07 6.31 13.58
CA THR A 403 0.03 7.59 12.85
C THR A 403 -0.81 7.45 11.59
N THR A 404 -0.55 6.42 10.77
CA THR A 404 -1.31 6.21 9.53
C THR A 404 -2.80 5.93 9.80
N LEU A 405 -3.13 5.18 10.85
CA LEU A 405 -4.53 4.96 11.23
C LEU A 405 -5.20 6.23 11.77
N ALA A 406 -4.47 7.07 12.49
CA ALA A 406 -4.97 8.37 12.96
C ALA A 406 -5.26 9.32 11.77
N GLU A 407 -4.37 9.37 10.77
CA GLU A 407 -4.58 10.14 9.53
C GLU A 407 -5.85 9.73 8.77
N VAL A 408 -6.23 8.46 8.84
CA VAL A 408 -7.46 7.94 8.21
C VAL A 408 -8.69 8.14 9.10
N GLY A 409 -8.54 8.55 10.37
CA GLY A 409 -9.64 8.82 11.28
C GLY A 409 -10.02 7.66 12.22
N ALA A 410 -9.12 6.68 12.42
CA ALA A 410 -9.35 5.52 13.29
C ALA A 410 -8.91 5.73 14.76
N SER A 411 -8.53 6.95 15.15
CA SER A 411 -7.95 7.24 16.48
C SER A 411 -8.90 7.02 17.65
N GLU A 412 -10.21 7.14 17.44
CA GLU A 412 -11.21 7.00 18.52
C GLU A 412 -11.70 5.57 18.74
N ILE A 413 -11.31 4.64 17.86
CA ILE A 413 -11.76 3.25 17.97
C ILE A 413 -11.01 2.56 19.10
N GLN A 414 -11.76 1.82 19.93
CA GLN A 414 -11.18 1.01 20.99
C GLN A 414 -10.10 0.08 20.42
N SER A 415 -8.96 -0.05 21.13
CA SER A 415 -7.85 -0.83 20.60
C SER A 415 -7.20 -1.72 21.67
N LEU A 416 -6.66 -2.85 21.22
CA LEU A 416 -5.89 -3.78 22.02
C LEU A 416 -4.55 -4.04 21.34
N LEU A 417 -3.45 -3.95 22.09
CA LEU A 417 -2.10 -4.23 21.60
C LEU A 417 -1.75 -5.70 21.81
N VAL A 418 -1.32 -6.35 20.74
CA VAL A 418 -0.83 -7.74 20.74
C VAL A 418 0.61 -7.77 20.31
N LEU A 419 1.50 -8.15 21.20
CA LEU A 419 2.91 -8.41 20.92
C LEU A 419 3.06 -9.89 20.54
N ASN A 420 3.18 -10.12 19.25
CA ASN A 420 3.26 -11.45 18.63
C ASN A 420 4.71 -11.91 18.49
N LYS A 421 4.90 -13.19 18.20
CA LYS A 421 6.18 -13.88 17.99
C LYS A 421 7.07 -13.88 19.24
N VAL A 422 6.47 -13.92 20.43
CA VAL A 422 7.20 -13.99 21.71
C VAL A 422 8.09 -15.24 21.83
N ASP A 423 7.80 -16.28 21.06
CA ASP A 423 8.61 -17.51 20.94
C ASP A 423 10.03 -17.25 20.45
N ARG A 424 10.28 -16.10 19.84
CA ARG A 424 11.61 -15.69 19.32
C ARG A 424 12.39 -14.81 20.30
N LEU A 425 11.79 -14.43 21.42
CA LEU A 425 12.41 -13.57 22.41
C LEU A 425 13.15 -14.39 23.48
N LEU A 426 14.22 -13.80 23.99
CA LEU A 426 14.85 -14.29 25.22
C LEU A 426 13.96 -14.00 26.42
N PRO A 427 13.98 -14.85 27.49
CA PRO A 427 13.14 -14.66 28.67
C PRO A 427 13.27 -13.26 29.31
N ASP A 428 14.49 -12.75 29.44
CA ASP A 428 14.75 -11.44 30.04
C ASP A 428 14.15 -10.29 29.20
N ALA A 429 14.22 -10.39 27.87
CA ALA A 429 13.62 -9.41 26.97
C ALA A 429 12.09 -9.44 27.04
N LEU A 430 11.49 -10.61 27.21
CA LEU A 430 10.05 -10.75 27.39
C LEU A 430 9.57 -10.10 28.69
N GLU A 431 10.31 -10.28 29.80
CA GLU A 431 9.97 -9.64 31.07
C GLU A 431 10.10 -8.11 30.99
N GLN A 432 11.12 -7.58 30.33
CA GLN A 432 11.25 -6.15 30.10
C GLN A 432 10.06 -5.59 29.29
N LEU A 433 9.64 -6.29 28.23
CA LEU A 433 8.50 -5.88 27.43
C LEU A 433 7.18 -5.93 28.20
N LYS A 434 6.99 -6.89 29.09
CA LYS A 434 5.81 -6.92 29.96
C LYS A 434 5.75 -5.74 30.92
N GLN A 435 6.90 -5.25 31.40
CA GLN A 435 6.97 -4.05 32.24
C GLN A 435 6.70 -2.78 31.40
N GLU A 436 7.21 -2.71 30.17
CA GLU A 436 7.02 -1.57 29.26
C GLU A 436 5.56 -1.48 28.76
N TYR A 437 4.95 -2.63 28.45
CA TYR A 437 3.58 -2.71 27.92
C TYR A 437 2.63 -3.53 28.80
N PRO A 438 2.29 -3.08 30.00
CA PRO A 438 1.51 -3.88 30.98
C PRO A 438 0.08 -4.19 30.51
N LYS A 439 -0.46 -3.43 29.55
CA LYS A 439 -1.80 -3.63 28.98
C LYS A 439 -1.78 -4.44 27.68
N ALA A 440 -0.60 -4.76 27.17
CA ALA A 440 -0.48 -5.53 25.93
C ALA A 440 -0.70 -7.03 26.18
N TYR A 441 -1.15 -7.70 25.14
CA TYR A 441 -1.28 -9.15 25.13
C TYR A 441 -0.05 -9.78 24.46
N PHE A 442 0.60 -10.71 25.15
CA PHE A 442 1.81 -11.38 24.69
C PHE A 442 1.46 -12.76 24.21
N LEU A 443 1.77 -13.07 22.94
CA LEU A 443 1.48 -14.39 22.37
C LEU A 443 2.43 -14.75 21.20
N SER A 444 2.44 -16.03 20.89
CA SER A 444 2.87 -16.54 19.60
C SER A 444 1.68 -17.09 18.83
N ALA A 445 1.46 -16.57 17.61
CA ALA A 445 0.39 -17.07 16.73
C ALA A 445 0.57 -18.56 16.34
N VAL A 446 1.74 -19.15 16.63
CA VAL A 446 2.03 -20.57 16.41
C VAL A 446 1.57 -21.42 17.63
N ASN A 447 1.38 -20.79 18.81
CA ASN A 447 0.95 -21.48 20.03
C ASN A 447 -0.58 -21.45 20.19
N PRO A 448 -1.30 -22.57 19.97
CA PRO A 448 -2.75 -22.59 20.03
C PRO A 448 -3.32 -22.22 21.41
N LYS A 449 -2.57 -22.49 22.50
CA LYS A 449 -3.04 -22.18 23.87
C LYS A 449 -3.09 -20.68 24.11
N GLU A 450 -2.07 -19.95 23.69
CA GLU A 450 -2.01 -18.49 23.84
C GLU A 450 -3.06 -17.80 22.97
N VAL A 451 -3.28 -18.29 21.74
CA VAL A 451 -4.34 -17.78 20.87
C VAL A 451 -5.74 -18.07 21.44
N ALA A 452 -5.94 -19.24 22.09
CA ALA A 452 -7.19 -19.54 22.78
C ALA A 452 -7.46 -18.57 23.96
N GLN A 453 -6.42 -18.16 24.69
CA GLN A 453 -6.55 -17.15 25.73
C GLN A 453 -6.89 -15.77 25.15
N LEU A 454 -6.26 -15.35 24.04
CA LEU A 454 -6.62 -14.12 23.34
C LEU A 454 -8.10 -14.16 22.90
N ARG A 455 -8.56 -15.30 22.38
CA ARG A 455 -9.97 -15.49 22.02
C ARG A 455 -10.91 -15.24 23.21
N ILE A 456 -10.61 -15.80 24.35
CA ILE A 456 -11.39 -15.58 25.59
C ILE A 456 -11.40 -14.09 25.92
N ARG A 457 -10.25 -13.43 25.89
CA ARG A 457 -10.13 -12.00 26.17
C ARG A 457 -10.95 -11.13 25.23
N LEU A 458 -10.97 -11.45 23.92
CA LEU A 458 -11.79 -10.75 22.94
C LEU A 458 -13.29 -10.88 23.27
N ILE A 459 -13.74 -12.08 23.62
CA ILE A 459 -15.13 -12.32 24.01
C ILE A 459 -15.47 -11.51 25.28
N GLU A 460 -14.65 -11.57 26.32
CA GLU A 460 -14.84 -10.83 27.57
C GLU A 460 -14.91 -9.32 27.33
N THR A 461 -14.08 -8.79 26.43
CA THR A 461 -14.09 -7.35 26.11
C THR A 461 -15.47 -6.90 25.60
N PHE A 462 -16.11 -7.70 24.77
CA PHE A 462 -17.45 -7.38 24.25
C PHE A 462 -18.58 -7.76 25.21
N GLU A 463 -18.37 -8.76 26.07
CA GLU A 463 -19.37 -9.15 27.07
C GLU A 463 -19.49 -8.15 28.22
N THR A 464 -18.48 -7.30 28.45
CA THR A 464 -18.49 -6.29 29.53
C THR A 464 -19.65 -5.31 29.37
N ASP A 465 -20.03 -4.97 28.15
CA ASP A 465 -21.10 -4.02 27.82
C ASP A 465 -22.49 -4.70 27.69
N MET A 466 -22.56 -6.02 27.89
CA MET A 466 -23.81 -6.77 27.82
C MET A 466 -24.51 -6.83 29.16
N VAL A 467 -25.82 -6.79 29.13
CA VAL A 467 -26.71 -6.91 30.30
C VAL A 467 -27.32 -8.29 30.36
N GLU A 468 -27.50 -8.83 31.56
CA GLU A 468 -28.27 -10.06 31.77
C GLU A 468 -29.74 -9.74 31.97
N ASP A 469 -30.59 -10.49 31.32
CA ASP A 469 -32.05 -10.36 31.42
C ASP A 469 -32.72 -11.73 31.35
N THR A 470 -33.94 -11.81 31.88
CA THR A 470 -34.75 -13.02 31.83
C THR A 470 -35.99 -12.78 31.02
N LEU A 471 -36.12 -13.52 29.93
CA LEU A 471 -37.21 -13.39 28.97
C LEU A 471 -38.12 -14.61 29.05
N PHE A 472 -39.42 -14.41 29.25
CA PHE A 472 -40.43 -15.44 29.10
C PHE A 472 -41.04 -15.38 27.72
N ILE A 473 -40.99 -16.48 26.98
CA ILE A 473 -41.45 -16.57 25.58
C ILE A 473 -42.58 -17.62 25.51
N PRO A 474 -43.83 -17.18 25.32
CA PRO A 474 -44.96 -18.10 25.13
C PRO A 474 -44.76 -18.95 23.88
N TYR A 475 -45.19 -20.21 23.89
CA TYR A 475 -45.06 -21.13 22.73
C TYR A 475 -45.77 -20.62 21.49
N GLN A 476 -46.73 -19.73 21.62
CA GLN A 476 -47.46 -19.11 20.50
C GLN A 476 -46.60 -18.12 19.71
N THR A 477 -45.51 -17.61 20.31
CA THR A 477 -44.65 -16.59 19.69
C THR A 477 -43.63 -17.25 18.75
N GLN A 478 -44.05 -17.48 17.51
CA GLN A 478 -43.21 -18.12 16.51
C GLN A 478 -41.98 -17.28 16.17
N GLY A 479 -40.82 -17.93 16.07
CA GLY A 479 -39.57 -17.33 15.64
C GLY A 479 -38.79 -16.60 16.75
N ALA A 480 -39.41 -16.24 17.87
CA ALA A 480 -38.74 -15.49 18.95
C ALA A 480 -37.54 -16.24 19.54
N ILE A 481 -37.68 -17.52 19.84
CA ILE A 481 -36.59 -18.37 20.36
C ILE A 481 -35.43 -18.47 19.36
N GLY A 482 -35.75 -18.60 18.08
CA GLY A 482 -34.74 -18.61 17.01
C GLY A 482 -33.95 -17.32 16.91
N GLU A 483 -34.62 -16.16 17.03
CA GLU A 483 -33.96 -14.85 17.06
C GLU A 483 -33.08 -14.67 18.30
N ILE A 484 -33.56 -15.09 19.49
CA ILE A 484 -32.74 -15.07 20.71
C ILE A 484 -31.48 -15.91 20.52
N ARG A 485 -31.60 -17.16 20.10
CA ARG A 485 -30.44 -18.05 19.91
C ARG A 485 -29.47 -17.60 18.85
N SER A 486 -29.91 -16.79 17.88
CA SER A 486 -29.03 -16.25 16.84
C SER A 486 -28.30 -14.96 17.25
N ARG A 487 -28.87 -14.16 18.16
CA ARG A 487 -28.37 -12.82 18.50
C ARG A 487 -27.96 -12.64 19.95
N MET A 488 -28.48 -13.46 20.89
CA MET A 488 -28.28 -13.33 22.31
C MET A 488 -27.64 -14.60 22.88
N ARG A 489 -26.73 -14.44 23.82
CA ARG A 489 -26.14 -15.59 24.52
C ARG A 489 -27.12 -16.12 25.54
N VAL A 490 -27.60 -17.36 25.37
CA VAL A 490 -28.45 -18.03 26.34
C VAL A 490 -27.57 -18.59 27.45
N LEU A 491 -27.83 -18.19 28.70
CA LEU A 491 -27.12 -18.63 29.89
C LEU A 491 -27.83 -19.79 30.59
N ALA A 492 -29.16 -19.76 30.61
CA ALA A 492 -29.99 -20.80 31.16
C ALA A 492 -31.33 -20.85 30.41
N GLU A 493 -31.92 -22.04 30.37
CA GLU A 493 -33.21 -22.30 29.71
C GLU A 493 -34.03 -23.19 30.63
N SER A 494 -35.28 -22.80 30.85
CA SER A 494 -36.27 -23.60 31.58
C SER A 494 -37.59 -23.59 30.81
N PHE A 495 -38.27 -24.73 30.87
CA PHE A 495 -39.52 -24.96 30.15
C PHE A 495 -40.64 -25.16 31.18
N ASP A 496 -41.78 -24.53 30.93
CA ASP A 496 -42.98 -24.77 31.68
C ASP A 496 -44.17 -25.03 30.74
N GLY A 497 -45.38 -25.22 31.27
CA GLY A 497 -46.57 -25.57 30.47
C GLY A 497 -47.03 -24.47 29.50
N GLU A 498 -46.61 -23.21 29.68
CA GLU A 498 -47.10 -22.08 28.89
C GLU A 498 -46.04 -21.48 27.99
N GLY A 499 -44.75 -21.72 28.26
CA GLY A 499 -43.66 -21.13 27.50
C GLY A 499 -42.28 -21.59 27.91
N THR A 500 -41.29 -20.86 27.40
CA THR A 500 -39.88 -21.05 27.70
C THR A 500 -39.31 -19.80 28.37
N THR A 501 -38.73 -19.97 29.56
CA THR A 501 -37.98 -18.88 30.21
C THR A 501 -36.51 -18.99 29.90
N LEU A 502 -35.96 -17.95 29.28
CA LEU A 502 -34.57 -17.87 28.84
C LEU A 502 -33.84 -16.78 29.62
N LYS A 503 -32.78 -17.15 30.35
CA LYS A 503 -31.84 -16.18 30.90
C LYS A 503 -30.82 -15.89 29.79
N VAL A 504 -30.80 -14.64 29.34
CA VAL A 504 -29.96 -14.22 28.21
C VAL A 504 -29.02 -13.10 28.60
N ARG A 505 -27.88 -13.02 27.86
CA ARG A 505 -26.95 -11.91 27.93
C ARG A 505 -26.84 -11.30 26.54
N ALA A 506 -27.13 -9.98 26.43
CA ALA A 506 -27.10 -9.26 25.18
C ALA A 506 -26.93 -7.75 25.41
N TYR A 507 -26.69 -6.98 24.37
CA TYR A 507 -26.66 -5.53 24.45
C TYR A 507 -28.06 -4.96 24.78
N SER A 508 -28.09 -3.90 25.57
CA SER A 508 -29.35 -3.27 26.03
C SER A 508 -30.26 -2.86 24.88
N GLU A 509 -29.69 -2.39 23.75
CA GLU A 509 -30.43 -2.03 22.55
C GLU A 509 -31.10 -3.24 21.87
N GLU A 510 -30.39 -4.36 21.79
CA GLU A 510 -30.91 -5.60 21.21
C GLU A 510 -32.06 -6.15 22.05
N LEU A 511 -31.90 -6.16 23.38
CA LEU A 511 -32.95 -6.56 24.32
C LEU A 511 -34.19 -5.65 24.19
N SER A 512 -33.98 -4.35 24.09
CA SER A 512 -35.08 -3.38 23.92
C SER A 512 -35.82 -3.57 22.60
N ARG A 513 -35.10 -3.77 21.50
CA ARG A 513 -35.71 -4.06 20.17
C ARG A 513 -36.47 -5.38 20.16
N PHE A 514 -35.89 -6.41 20.79
CA PHE A 514 -36.54 -7.71 20.90
C PHE A 514 -37.83 -7.62 21.73
N LYS A 515 -37.78 -6.99 22.91
CA LYS A 515 -38.97 -6.78 23.76
C LYS A 515 -40.06 -5.98 23.04
N ALA A 516 -39.69 -4.91 22.33
CA ALA A 516 -40.62 -4.12 21.54
C ALA A 516 -41.29 -4.93 20.44
N ARG A 517 -40.58 -5.87 19.81
CA ARG A 517 -41.06 -6.67 18.69
C ARG A 517 -41.95 -7.83 19.10
N TYR A 518 -41.62 -8.51 20.19
CA TYR A 518 -42.24 -9.78 20.57
C TYR A 518 -43.03 -9.74 21.88
N LEU A 519 -42.64 -8.88 22.83
CA LEU A 519 -43.24 -8.83 24.15
C LEU A 519 -44.15 -7.61 24.41
N ASN A 520 -43.92 -6.50 23.68
CA ASN A 520 -44.73 -5.29 23.80
C ASN A 520 -45.77 -5.14 22.65
N ARG A 521 -46.00 -6.18 21.86
CA ARG A 521 -47.18 -6.19 20.96
C ARG A 521 -48.40 -6.31 21.86
N LYS A 522 -49.03 -5.14 22.19
CA LYS A 522 -50.40 -5.13 22.65
C LYS A 522 -51.22 -5.77 21.53
N ASP A 523 -51.94 -6.80 21.88
CA ASP A 523 -52.94 -7.43 20.99
C ASP A 523 -53.88 -6.28 20.50
N ASP A 524 -53.78 -5.95 19.21
CA ASP A 524 -54.83 -5.24 18.47
C ASP A 524 -55.76 -6.26 17.82
#